data_9220fd849208afdc6e9d4cc217f8ea2b
#
_entry.id   9220fd849208afdc6e9d4cc217f8ea2b
#
_cell.length_a   1.000
_cell.length_b   1.000
_cell.length_c   1.000
_cell.angle_alpha   90.00
_cell.angle_beta   90.00
_cell.angle_gamma   90.00
#
_symmetry.space_group_name_H-M   'P 1'
#
loop_
_entity.id
_entity.type
_entity.pdbx_description
1 polymer ?
#
loop_
_entity_poly.entity_id
_entity_poly.type
_entity_poly.pdbx_seq_one_letter_code
_entity_poly.pdbx_strand_id
1 'polypeptide(L)'
;MSIEPTLEEQALLEETFRRPASRLSRRELIAAVVSAVGFVAAVSGVWLIQDPDSFAILPVVVCLLVLALAMRVHFDTPLGFTVPTQLGFVPLLFAAPAAVVPIAVAIAFAIASMPDILAGKVRPGRILLSLANSWFAIGPATVLAIAHVAPHEAGPFLLLAALAAQFAVDTAASLLHVAISRDGGLSSLVRASWIYGIDAALSAPALLAAENVHHTPLAAFAMVPLLGLLAVFAGERRRRLESMLELSSAYRGTALVLGDVIEADDGYTGEHCKSVVALTVEVAEHLGLSAEQLRNLEFAALLHDVGKIAIPKEIINKPGKLDPHEWTVVQTHTIEGQKMLDRVGGFMREVGMIVRSHHERWDGGGYPDGLAGQDIPLEARIISCCDTWNAMRTDRPYRKALAYEVAEAELRAASGTQLDPGLVNALLEVVSAEAPEPQPVSPDAAGAPPPRLEYGFARQAC
;
A
#
# COMPACT_ATOMS: atom_id res chain seq x y z
N MET A 1 -15.81 -3.20 13.87
CA MET A 1 -14.37 -3.28 13.62
C MET A 1 -14.14 -2.67 12.24
N SER A 2 -13.80 -1.38 12.16
CA SER A 2 -13.37 -0.72 10.93
C SER A 2 -11.93 -1.18 10.68
N ILE A 3 -11.73 -2.01 9.68
CA ILE A 3 -10.39 -2.36 9.20
C ILE A 3 -9.90 -1.11 8.47
N GLU A 4 -9.18 -0.23 9.16
CA GLU A 4 -8.45 0.85 8.50
C GLU A 4 -7.34 0.21 7.65
N PRO A 5 -7.18 0.64 6.39
CA PRO A 5 -6.13 0.10 5.54
C PRO A 5 -4.75 0.43 6.12
N THR A 6 -3.83 -0.51 6.05
CA THR A 6 -2.43 -0.31 6.45
C THR A 6 -1.75 0.72 5.55
N LEU A 7 -0.61 1.29 5.96
CA LEU A 7 0.16 2.23 5.12
C LEU A 7 0.59 1.58 3.79
N GLU A 8 0.96 0.29 3.80
CA GLU A 8 1.18 -0.47 2.55
C GLU A 8 -0.08 -0.55 1.69
N GLU A 9 -1.22 -0.84 2.31
CA GLU A 9 -2.50 -0.88 1.60
C GLU A 9 -2.92 0.50 1.09
N GLN A 10 -2.65 1.56 1.84
CA GLN A 10 -2.87 2.94 1.40
C GLN A 10 -1.95 3.30 0.24
N ALA A 11 -0.66 2.97 0.30
CA ALA A 11 0.29 3.20 -0.78
C ALA A 11 -0.08 2.39 -2.03
N LEU A 12 -0.46 1.12 -1.89
CA LEU A 12 -0.93 0.28 -2.98
C LEU A 12 -2.25 0.77 -3.58
N LEU A 13 -3.17 1.25 -2.74
CA LEU A 13 -4.41 1.88 -3.19
C LEU A 13 -4.12 3.17 -3.93
N GLU A 14 -3.27 4.05 -3.41
CA GLU A 14 -2.84 5.28 -4.10
C GLU A 14 -2.17 4.95 -5.43
N GLU A 15 -1.29 3.97 -5.49
CA GLU A 15 -0.66 3.53 -6.73
C GLU A 15 -1.69 2.96 -7.70
N THR A 16 -2.67 2.20 -7.22
CA THR A 16 -3.77 1.66 -8.04
C THR A 16 -4.64 2.78 -8.61
N PHE A 17 -4.95 3.81 -7.82
CA PHE A 17 -5.72 4.98 -8.27
C PHE A 17 -4.91 5.91 -9.18
N ARG A 18 -3.59 6.00 -8.99
CA ARG A 18 -2.69 6.86 -9.78
C ARG A 18 -2.16 6.21 -11.04
N ARG A 19 -2.36 4.91 -11.29
CA ARG A 19 -1.85 4.27 -12.52
C ARG A 19 -2.44 4.94 -13.76
N PRO A 20 -1.72 5.92 -14.36
CA PRO A 20 -2.08 6.43 -15.67
C PRO A 20 -1.91 5.33 -16.69
N ALA A 21 -2.41 5.56 -17.92
CA ALA A 21 -2.21 4.68 -19.09
C ALA A 21 -0.72 4.51 -19.44
N SER A 22 0.08 3.95 -18.53
CA SER A 22 1.50 3.68 -18.77
C SER A 22 1.69 2.71 -19.94
N ARG A 23 2.75 2.89 -20.72
CA ARG A 23 3.13 1.90 -21.72
C ARG A 23 3.46 0.60 -21.02
N LEU A 24 2.95 -0.52 -21.54
CA LEU A 24 3.42 -1.84 -21.10
C LEU A 24 4.95 -1.87 -21.22
N SER A 25 5.60 -2.33 -20.17
CA SER A 25 7.03 -2.61 -20.21
C SER A 25 7.30 -3.68 -21.30
N ARG A 26 8.53 -3.77 -21.77
CA ARG A 26 8.90 -4.77 -22.75
C ARG A 26 8.61 -6.22 -22.29
N ARG A 27 8.75 -6.47 -20.99
CA ARG A 27 8.48 -7.78 -20.38
C ARG A 27 6.99 -8.07 -20.28
N GLU A 28 6.20 -7.11 -19.83
CA GLU A 28 4.74 -7.21 -19.81
C GLU A 28 4.17 -7.45 -21.21
N LEU A 29 4.71 -6.76 -22.22
CA LEU A 29 4.30 -6.99 -23.60
C LEU A 29 4.63 -8.42 -24.06
N ILE A 30 5.83 -8.93 -23.75
CA ILE A 30 6.22 -10.31 -24.08
C ILE A 30 5.28 -11.29 -23.35
N ALA A 31 5.02 -11.09 -22.07
CA ALA A 31 4.09 -11.93 -21.30
C ALA A 31 2.69 -11.94 -21.93
N ALA A 32 2.17 -10.78 -22.33
CA ALA A 32 0.87 -10.65 -22.96
C ALA A 32 0.82 -11.36 -24.33
N VAL A 33 1.87 -11.23 -25.16
CA VAL A 33 1.96 -11.92 -26.47
C VAL A 33 2.03 -13.43 -26.28
N VAL A 34 2.90 -13.93 -25.38
CA VAL A 34 3.04 -15.37 -25.09
C VAL A 34 1.71 -15.94 -24.60
N SER A 35 1.06 -15.22 -23.66
CA SER A 35 -0.26 -15.62 -23.13
C SER A 35 -1.32 -15.64 -24.24
N ALA A 36 -1.38 -14.64 -25.11
CA ALA A 36 -2.34 -14.57 -26.21
C ALA A 36 -2.13 -15.69 -27.24
N VAL A 37 -0.89 -15.96 -27.63
CA VAL A 37 -0.55 -17.06 -28.57
C VAL A 37 -0.93 -18.42 -27.95
N GLY A 38 -0.58 -18.63 -26.67
CA GLY A 38 -0.95 -19.82 -25.92
C GLY A 38 -2.47 -20.01 -25.82
N PHE A 39 -3.20 -18.92 -25.57
CA PHE A 39 -4.67 -18.92 -25.52
C PHE A 39 -5.28 -19.36 -26.86
N VAL A 40 -4.82 -18.79 -27.98
CA VAL A 40 -5.30 -19.18 -29.31
C VAL A 40 -4.99 -20.65 -29.60
N ALA A 41 -3.81 -21.14 -29.23
CA ALA A 41 -3.47 -22.55 -29.37
C ALA A 41 -4.38 -23.46 -28.50
N ALA A 42 -4.67 -23.07 -27.25
CA ALA A 42 -5.57 -23.81 -26.37
C ALA A 42 -7.01 -23.84 -26.90
N VAL A 43 -7.54 -22.72 -27.39
CA VAL A 43 -8.84 -22.66 -28.06
C VAL A 43 -8.89 -23.59 -29.28
N SER A 44 -7.85 -23.57 -30.13
CA SER A 44 -7.76 -24.47 -31.28
C SER A 44 -7.76 -25.95 -30.83
N GLY A 45 -7.11 -26.26 -29.70
CA GLY A 45 -7.14 -27.60 -29.12
C GLY A 45 -8.54 -28.03 -28.69
N VAL A 46 -9.33 -27.16 -28.07
CA VAL A 46 -10.73 -27.43 -27.69
C VAL A 46 -11.59 -27.67 -28.93
N TRP A 47 -11.38 -26.91 -30.01
CA TRP A 47 -12.07 -27.10 -31.30
C TRP A 47 -11.76 -28.45 -31.96
N LEU A 48 -10.55 -28.97 -31.79
CA LEU A 48 -10.18 -30.29 -32.31
C LEU A 48 -10.82 -31.44 -31.50
N ILE A 49 -11.18 -31.21 -30.23
CA ILE A 49 -11.85 -32.22 -29.37
C ILE A 49 -13.32 -32.25 -29.64
N GLN A 50 -13.96 -31.10 -29.83
CA GLN A 50 -15.37 -30.96 -30.04
C GLN A 50 -15.68 -29.95 -31.14
N ASP A 51 -16.17 -30.43 -32.28
CA ASP A 51 -16.69 -29.57 -33.34
C ASP A 51 -17.99 -28.90 -32.84
N PRO A 52 -18.12 -27.57 -32.97
CA PRO A 52 -19.31 -26.90 -32.47
C PRO A 52 -20.56 -27.28 -33.29
N ASP A 53 -21.52 -27.88 -32.63
CA ASP A 53 -22.86 -28.09 -33.20
C ASP A 53 -23.56 -26.74 -33.46
N SER A 54 -24.65 -26.79 -34.25
CA SER A 54 -25.51 -25.63 -34.47
C SER A 54 -26.08 -25.15 -33.13
N PHE A 55 -25.90 -23.87 -32.80
CA PHE A 55 -26.38 -23.26 -31.57
C PHE A 55 -27.19 -21.99 -31.83
N ALA A 56 -28.05 -21.63 -30.88
CA ALA A 56 -28.83 -20.41 -30.95
C ALA A 56 -27.96 -19.20 -30.62
N ILE A 57 -27.85 -18.23 -31.53
CA ILE A 57 -26.99 -17.05 -31.37
C ILE A 57 -27.50 -16.10 -30.30
N LEU A 58 -28.84 -15.95 -30.19
CA LEU A 58 -29.43 -14.95 -29.27
C LEU A 58 -29.08 -15.18 -27.79
N PRO A 59 -29.17 -16.40 -27.20
CA PRO A 59 -28.74 -16.64 -25.83
C PRO A 59 -27.26 -16.30 -25.62
N VAL A 60 -26.38 -16.65 -26.56
CA VAL A 60 -24.95 -16.38 -26.48
C VAL A 60 -24.68 -14.88 -26.45
N VAL A 61 -25.33 -14.10 -27.34
CA VAL A 61 -25.19 -12.63 -27.36
C VAL A 61 -25.69 -12.00 -26.07
N VAL A 62 -26.81 -12.45 -25.53
CA VAL A 62 -27.34 -11.94 -24.25
C VAL A 62 -26.38 -12.24 -23.10
N CYS A 63 -25.90 -13.47 -22.99
CA CYS A 63 -24.94 -13.85 -21.94
C CYS A 63 -23.60 -13.08 -22.08
N LEU A 64 -23.14 -12.88 -23.32
CA LEU A 64 -21.94 -12.10 -23.61
C LEU A 64 -22.10 -10.64 -23.16
N LEU A 65 -23.26 -10.01 -23.39
CA LEU A 65 -23.53 -8.65 -22.94
C LEU A 65 -23.62 -8.57 -21.42
N VAL A 66 -24.23 -9.55 -20.75
CA VAL A 66 -24.27 -9.63 -19.27
C VAL A 66 -22.85 -9.80 -18.72
N LEU A 67 -22.01 -10.64 -19.34
CA LEU A 67 -20.61 -10.81 -18.97
C LEU A 67 -19.82 -9.52 -19.15
N ALA A 68 -19.97 -8.85 -20.30
CA ALA A 68 -19.30 -7.57 -20.55
C ALA A 68 -19.72 -6.49 -19.54
N LEU A 69 -21.00 -6.49 -19.11
CA LEU A 69 -21.50 -5.62 -18.05
C LEU A 69 -20.89 -5.99 -16.69
N ALA A 70 -20.81 -7.28 -16.35
CA ALA A 70 -20.18 -7.75 -15.12
C ALA A 70 -18.73 -7.31 -15.01
N MET A 71 -17.99 -7.34 -16.12
CA MET A 71 -16.60 -6.87 -16.20
C MET A 71 -16.43 -5.36 -15.99
N ARG A 72 -17.50 -4.58 -15.99
CA ARG A 72 -17.50 -3.14 -15.65
C ARG A 72 -17.65 -2.87 -14.15
N VAL A 73 -18.03 -3.88 -13.38
CA VAL A 73 -18.20 -3.79 -11.93
C VAL A 73 -16.88 -4.19 -11.26
N HIS A 74 -16.11 -3.21 -10.78
CA HIS A 74 -14.80 -3.41 -10.19
C HIS A 74 -14.89 -3.25 -8.68
N PHE A 75 -14.32 -4.21 -7.96
CA PHE A 75 -14.06 -4.12 -6.52
C PHE A 75 -12.58 -3.89 -6.31
N ASP A 76 -12.22 -2.70 -5.87
CA ASP A 76 -10.84 -2.36 -5.54
C ASP A 76 -10.37 -3.15 -4.30
N THR A 77 -9.19 -3.73 -4.39
CA THR A 77 -8.53 -4.50 -3.34
C THR A 77 -7.08 -4.04 -3.20
N PRO A 78 -6.38 -4.30 -2.07
CA PRO A 78 -4.98 -3.93 -1.92
C PRO A 78 -4.05 -4.52 -2.98
N LEU A 79 -4.47 -5.59 -3.66
CA LEU A 79 -3.67 -6.30 -4.69
C LEU A 79 -4.16 -6.05 -6.12
N GLY A 80 -5.06 -5.08 -6.30
CA GLY A 80 -5.68 -4.78 -7.59
C GLY A 80 -7.20 -4.73 -7.48
N PHE A 81 -7.91 -5.26 -8.47
CA PHE A 81 -9.37 -5.30 -8.46
C PHE A 81 -9.87 -6.70 -8.81
N THR A 82 -11.09 -7.03 -8.37
CA THR A 82 -11.84 -8.22 -8.80
C THR A 82 -13.13 -7.81 -9.45
N VAL A 83 -13.67 -8.68 -10.30
CA VAL A 83 -14.91 -8.47 -11.05
C VAL A 83 -15.83 -9.69 -10.90
N PRO A 84 -17.16 -9.54 -10.82
CA PRO A 84 -18.13 -10.64 -10.62
C PRO A 84 -18.39 -11.40 -11.93
N THR A 85 -17.31 -11.91 -12.57
CA THR A 85 -17.37 -12.56 -13.89
C THR A 85 -18.32 -13.76 -13.94
N GLN A 86 -18.45 -14.50 -12.84
CA GLN A 86 -19.27 -15.72 -12.76
C GLN A 86 -20.73 -15.47 -13.12
N LEU A 87 -21.27 -14.30 -12.78
CA LEU A 87 -22.68 -13.95 -13.05
C LEU A 87 -23.01 -13.88 -14.55
N GLY A 88 -22.03 -13.62 -15.41
CA GLY A 88 -22.20 -13.68 -16.87
C GLY A 88 -21.55 -14.91 -17.50
N PHE A 89 -20.47 -15.41 -16.91
CA PHE A 89 -19.69 -16.52 -17.45
C PHE A 89 -20.42 -17.86 -17.35
N VAL A 90 -21.01 -18.19 -16.19
CA VAL A 90 -21.71 -19.45 -16.01
C VAL A 90 -22.92 -19.55 -16.95
N PRO A 91 -23.82 -18.54 -17.08
CA PRO A 91 -24.87 -18.55 -18.12
C PRO A 91 -24.32 -18.69 -19.55
N LEU A 92 -23.19 -18.03 -19.87
CA LEU A 92 -22.56 -18.15 -21.18
C LEU A 92 -22.05 -19.58 -21.45
N LEU A 93 -21.47 -20.23 -20.43
CA LEU A 93 -21.04 -21.63 -20.52
C LEU A 93 -22.20 -22.58 -20.88
N PHE A 94 -23.43 -22.31 -20.38
CA PHE A 94 -24.62 -23.07 -20.68
C PHE A 94 -25.25 -22.69 -22.03
N ALA A 95 -25.04 -21.45 -22.51
CA ALA A 95 -25.66 -20.96 -23.76
C ALA A 95 -24.88 -21.32 -25.02
N ALA A 96 -23.57 -21.61 -24.91
CA ALA A 96 -22.69 -21.82 -26.06
C ALA A 96 -21.99 -23.18 -26.01
N PRO A 97 -21.63 -23.75 -27.20
CA PRO A 97 -20.77 -24.93 -27.26
C PRO A 97 -19.44 -24.64 -26.56
N ALA A 98 -18.85 -25.64 -25.89
CA ALA A 98 -17.61 -25.49 -25.12
C ALA A 98 -16.48 -24.85 -25.93
N ALA A 99 -16.36 -25.18 -27.22
CA ALA A 99 -15.34 -24.59 -28.11
C ALA A 99 -15.55 -23.09 -28.40
N VAL A 100 -16.78 -22.58 -28.27
CA VAL A 100 -17.13 -21.17 -28.54
C VAL A 100 -16.94 -20.28 -27.31
N VAL A 101 -17.12 -20.85 -26.10
CA VAL A 101 -17.11 -20.11 -24.83
C VAL A 101 -15.84 -19.26 -24.64
N PRO A 102 -14.59 -19.76 -24.80
CA PRO A 102 -13.40 -18.96 -24.58
C PRO A 102 -13.31 -17.76 -25.53
N ILE A 103 -13.75 -17.93 -26.77
CA ILE A 103 -13.79 -16.84 -27.78
C ILE A 103 -14.81 -15.78 -27.35
N ALA A 104 -15.99 -16.19 -26.93
CA ALA A 104 -17.04 -15.28 -26.47
C ALA A 104 -16.60 -14.50 -25.21
N VAL A 105 -15.86 -15.12 -24.31
CA VAL A 105 -15.24 -14.45 -23.15
C VAL A 105 -14.24 -13.39 -23.61
N ALA A 106 -13.36 -13.70 -24.53
CA ALA A 106 -12.38 -12.74 -25.06
C ALA A 106 -13.08 -11.54 -25.75
N ILE A 107 -14.16 -11.78 -26.48
CA ILE A 107 -14.98 -10.73 -27.07
C ILE A 107 -15.65 -9.87 -25.98
N ALA A 108 -16.17 -10.48 -24.90
CA ALA A 108 -16.77 -9.75 -23.79
C ALA A 108 -15.74 -8.82 -23.12
N PHE A 109 -14.50 -9.26 -22.90
CA PHE A 109 -13.42 -8.41 -22.40
C PHE A 109 -13.11 -7.24 -23.36
N ALA A 110 -13.07 -7.49 -24.65
CA ALA A 110 -12.83 -6.45 -25.65
C ALA A 110 -13.96 -5.40 -25.63
N ILE A 111 -15.23 -5.85 -25.57
CA ILE A 111 -16.41 -4.96 -25.47
C ILE A 111 -16.38 -4.16 -24.17
N ALA A 112 -16.10 -4.80 -23.04
CA ALA A 112 -16.02 -4.13 -21.75
C ALA A 112 -14.92 -3.04 -21.67
N SER A 113 -13.82 -3.24 -22.40
CA SER A 113 -12.70 -2.30 -22.45
C SER A 113 -12.91 -1.14 -23.44
N MET A 114 -13.83 -1.27 -24.39
CA MET A 114 -14.02 -0.32 -25.48
C MET A 114 -14.33 1.11 -25.03
N PRO A 115 -15.22 1.35 -24.04
CA PRO A 115 -15.53 2.71 -23.57
C PRO A 115 -14.29 3.43 -23.02
N ASP A 116 -13.39 2.71 -22.33
CA ASP A 116 -12.17 3.29 -21.75
C ASP A 116 -11.10 3.56 -22.83
N ILE A 117 -11.06 2.74 -23.87
CA ILE A 117 -10.22 2.98 -25.06
C ILE A 117 -10.72 4.22 -25.80
N LEU A 118 -12.02 4.31 -26.06
CA LEU A 118 -12.63 5.46 -26.76
C LEU A 118 -12.48 6.75 -25.97
N ALA A 119 -12.55 6.68 -24.64
CA ALA A 119 -12.32 7.81 -23.76
C ALA A 119 -10.84 8.19 -23.61
N GLY A 120 -9.91 7.47 -24.26
CA GLY A 120 -8.47 7.71 -24.14
C GLY A 120 -7.85 7.34 -22.79
N LYS A 121 -8.61 6.70 -21.90
CA LYS A 121 -8.14 6.26 -20.58
C LYS A 121 -7.22 5.05 -20.67
N VAL A 122 -7.40 4.21 -21.69
CA VAL A 122 -6.66 2.98 -21.91
C VAL A 122 -6.15 2.96 -23.36
N ARG A 123 -4.89 2.56 -23.55
CA ARG A 123 -4.31 2.46 -24.90
C ARG A 123 -4.87 1.26 -25.67
N PRO A 124 -5.11 1.37 -27.00
CA PRO A 124 -5.64 0.28 -27.81
C PRO A 124 -4.81 -1.02 -27.74
N GLY A 125 -3.47 -0.91 -27.59
CA GLY A 125 -2.59 -2.08 -27.46
C GLY A 125 -2.86 -2.97 -26.25
N ARG A 126 -3.58 -2.47 -25.23
CA ARG A 126 -4.02 -3.27 -24.08
C ARG A 126 -5.17 -4.26 -24.38
N ILE A 127 -5.80 -4.16 -25.54
CA ILE A 127 -6.80 -5.14 -25.97
C ILE A 127 -6.21 -6.57 -26.07
N LEU A 128 -4.89 -6.68 -26.27
CA LEU A 128 -4.18 -7.96 -26.25
C LEU A 128 -4.28 -8.65 -24.88
N LEU A 129 -4.38 -7.88 -23.80
CA LEU A 129 -4.60 -8.40 -22.44
C LEU A 129 -5.96 -9.06 -22.29
N SER A 130 -6.95 -8.73 -23.14
CA SER A 130 -8.27 -9.41 -23.13
C SER A 130 -8.12 -10.90 -23.41
N LEU A 131 -7.22 -11.30 -24.30
CA LEU A 131 -6.89 -12.70 -24.56
C LEU A 131 -6.18 -13.34 -23.37
N ALA A 132 -5.20 -12.62 -22.80
CA ALA A 132 -4.47 -13.08 -21.63
C ALA A 132 -5.39 -13.30 -20.42
N ASN A 133 -6.38 -12.44 -20.23
CA ASN A 133 -7.33 -12.52 -19.11
C ASN A 133 -8.46 -13.54 -19.33
N SER A 134 -8.54 -14.17 -20.51
CA SER A 134 -9.61 -15.12 -20.85
C SER A 134 -9.25 -16.58 -20.55
N TRP A 135 -8.07 -16.86 -20.03
CA TRP A 135 -7.58 -18.21 -19.76
C TRP A 135 -8.47 -19.03 -18.82
N PHE A 136 -9.13 -18.40 -17.86
CA PHE A 136 -10.03 -19.08 -16.93
C PHE A 136 -11.17 -19.83 -17.64
N ALA A 137 -11.55 -19.42 -18.85
CA ALA A 137 -12.59 -20.06 -19.63
C ALA A 137 -12.13 -21.37 -20.31
N ILE A 138 -10.83 -21.56 -20.49
CA ILE A 138 -10.28 -22.76 -21.14
C ILE A 138 -10.51 -24.02 -20.29
N GLY A 139 -10.34 -23.91 -18.96
CA GLY A 139 -10.50 -25.05 -18.05
C GLY A 139 -11.86 -25.72 -18.16
N PRO A 140 -12.96 -24.99 -17.87
CA PRO A 140 -14.32 -25.52 -17.99
C PRO A 140 -14.65 -26.00 -19.41
N ALA A 141 -14.25 -25.23 -20.43
CA ALA A 141 -14.47 -25.62 -21.82
C ALA A 141 -13.80 -26.96 -22.17
N THR A 142 -12.56 -27.17 -21.71
CA THR A 142 -11.83 -28.42 -21.95
C THR A 142 -12.48 -29.61 -21.24
N VAL A 143 -12.89 -29.44 -19.96
CA VAL A 143 -13.54 -30.50 -19.18
C VAL A 143 -14.84 -30.96 -19.87
N LEU A 144 -15.68 -30.00 -20.29
CA LEU A 144 -16.93 -30.30 -20.94
C LEU A 144 -16.74 -30.89 -22.34
N ALA A 145 -15.78 -30.40 -23.13
CA ALA A 145 -15.41 -30.92 -24.44
C ALA A 145 -14.94 -32.38 -24.35
N ILE A 146 -14.06 -32.72 -23.39
CA ILE A 146 -13.57 -34.10 -23.18
C ILE A 146 -14.69 -35.03 -22.74
N ALA A 147 -15.59 -34.53 -21.90
CA ALA A 147 -16.74 -35.32 -21.43
C ALA A 147 -17.82 -35.57 -22.51
N HIS A 148 -17.77 -34.80 -23.62
CA HIS A 148 -18.78 -34.76 -24.66
C HIS A 148 -20.22 -34.61 -24.11
N VAL A 149 -20.38 -33.80 -23.03
CA VAL A 149 -21.63 -33.57 -22.33
C VAL A 149 -21.95 -32.07 -22.40
N ALA A 150 -23.20 -31.77 -22.77
CA ALA A 150 -23.67 -30.39 -22.70
C ALA A 150 -23.82 -29.95 -21.22
N PRO A 151 -23.57 -28.67 -20.89
CA PRO A 151 -23.57 -28.20 -19.50
C PRO A 151 -24.90 -28.45 -18.76
N HIS A 152 -26.02 -28.36 -19.44
CA HIS A 152 -27.34 -28.61 -18.87
C HIS A 152 -27.64 -30.11 -18.59
N GLU A 153 -26.84 -31.02 -19.17
CA GLU A 153 -26.90 -32.46 -18.92
C GLU A 153 -25.81 -32.91 -17.93
N ALA A 154 -24.90 -31.99 -17.56
CA ALA A 154 -23.76 -32.27 -16.70
C ALA A 154 -24.22 -32.52 -15.25
N GLY A 155 -23.80 -33.64 -14.68
CA GLY A 155 -24.03 -33.90 -13.26
C GLY A 155 -23.16 -32.96 -12.38
N PRO A 156 -23.53 -32.83 -11.08
CA PRO A 156 -22.88 -31.87 -10.18
C PRO A 156 -21.37 -32.09 -10.03
N PHE A 157 -20.88 -33.33 -10.10
CA PHE A 157 -19.46 -33.62 -10.03
C PHE A 157 -18.68 -33.12 -11.25
N LEU A 158 -19.29 -33.17 -12.45
CA LEU A 158 -18.67 -32.66 -13.67
C LEU A 158 -18.61 -31.12 -13.66
N LEU A 159 -19.68 -30.48 -13.16
CA LEU A 159 -19.70 -29.01 -12.97
C LEU A 159 -18.64 -28.54 -11.91
N LEU A 160 -18.48 -29.28 -10.82
CA LEU A 160 -17.42 -29.02 -9.84
C LEU A 160 -16.03 -29.22 -10.43
N ALA A 161 -15.84 -30.25 -11.26
CA ALA A 161 -14.59 -30.47 -11.97
C ALA A 161 -14.29 -29.33 -12.96
N ALA A 162 -15.31 -28.83 -13.67
CA ALA A 162 -15.18 -27.66 -14.54
C ALA A 162 -14.79 -26.40 -13.77
N LEU A 163 -15.38 -26.14 -12.60
CA LEU A 163 -15.02 -25.02 -11.74
C LEU A 163 -13.59 -25.16 -11.19
N ALA A 164 -13.20 -26.36 -10.76
CA ALA A 164 -11.83 -26.61 -10.31
C ALA A 164 -10.81 -26.41 -11.45
N ALA A 165 -11.13 -26.85 -12.66
CA ALA A 165 -10.31 -26.63 -13.84
C ALA A 165 -10.20 -25.14 -14.21
N GLN A 166 -11.27 -24.36 -14.01
CA GLN A 166 -11.24 -22.91 -14.16
C GLN A 166 -10.14 -22.29 -13.28
N PHE A 167 -10.16 -22.58 -11.99
CA PHE A 167 -9.18 -22.02 -11.04
C PHE A 167 -7.77 -22.53 -11.29
N ALA A 168 -7.61 -23.79 -11.66
CA ALA A 168 -6.30 -24.35 -11.97
C ALA A 168 -5.67 -23.71 -13.19
N VAL A 169 -6.42 -23.52 -14.27
CA VAL A 169 -5.95 -22.90 -15.51
C VAL A 169 -5.66 -21.42 -15.30
N ASP A 170 -6.52 -20.71 -14.58
CA ASP A 170 -6.33 -19.29 -14.26
C ASP A 170 -5.07 -19.09 -13.41
N THR A 171 -4.86 -19.92 -12.37
CA THR A 171 -3.65 -19.92 -11.56
C THR A 171 -2.40 -20.19 -12.40
N ALA A 172 -2.44 -21.20 -13.28
CA ALA A 172 -1.31 -21.55 -14.12
C ALA A 172 -0.95 -20.41 -15.10
N ALA A 173 -1.96 -19.77 -15.72
CA ALA A 173 -1.76 -18.62 -16.60
C ALA A 173 -1.17 -17.42 -15.85
N SER A 174 -1.67 -17.15 -14.62
CA SER A 174 -1.16 -16.09 -13.75
C SER A 174 0.29 -16.33 -13.32
N LEU A 175 0.63 -17.57 -12.94
CA LEU A 175 2.01 -17.98 -12.63
C LEU A 175 2.95 -17.78 -13.82
N LEU A 176 2.51 -18.18 -15.01
CA LEU A 176 3.30 -17.97 -16.23
C LEU A 176 3.51 -16.48 -16.51
N HIS A 177 2.47 -15.67 -16.35
CA HIS A 177 2.55 -14.23 -16.52
C HIS A 177 3.57 -13.60 -15.57
N VAL A 178 3.49 -13.91 -14.26
CA VAL A 178 4.43 -13.42 -13.23
C VAL A 178 5.87 -13.88 -13.52
N ALA A 179 6.05 -15.13 -13.95
CA ALA A 179 7.38 -15.66 -14.27
C ALA A 179 8.06 -14.91 -15.44
N ILE A 180 7.28 -14.45 -16.42
CA ILE A 180 7.79 -13.72 -17.59
C ILE A 180 7.96 -12.24 -17.29
N SER A 181 6.94 -11.60 -16.71
CA SER A 181 6.95 -10.16 -16.40
C SER A 181 7.92 -9.81 -15.28
N ARG A 182 8.13 -10.75 -14.35
CA ARG A 182 8.84 -10.56 -13.07
C ARG A 182 8.20 -9.47 -12.18
N ASP A 183 6.95 -9.13 -12.43
CA ASP A 183 6.17 -8.23 -11.61
C ASP A 183 5.38 -9.03 -10.57
N GLY A 184 5.60 -8.72 -9.30
CA GLY A 184 5.02 -9.42 -8.18
C GLY A 184 5.74 -10.73 -7.81
N GLY A 185 5.51 -11.21 -6.60
CA GLY A 185 6.04 -12.46 -6.08
C GLY A 185 4.96 -13.55 -5.98
N LEU A 186 5.37 -14.78 -5.75
CA LEU A 186 4.46 -15.91 -5.49
C LEU A 186 3.50 -15.61 -4.32
N SER A 187 3.94 -14.80 -3.34
CA SER A 187 3.14 -14.36 -2.20
C SER A 187 1.93 -13.51 -2.60
N SER A 188 1.99 -12.74 -3.70
CA SER A 188 0.85 -11.97 -4.19
C SER A 188 -0.25 -12.86 -4.75
N LEU A 189 0.09 -13.95 -5.44
CA LEU A 189 -0.87 -14.93 -5.95
C LEU A 189 -1.57 -15.69 -4.81
N VAL A 190 -0.82 -16.09 -3.78
CA VAL A 190 -1.41 -16.74 -2.60
C VAL A 190 -2.36 -15.78 -1.89
N ARG A 191 -1.98 -14.52 -1.72
CA ARG A 191 -2.85 -13.49 -1.13
C ARG A 191 -4.11 -13.21 -1.96
N ALA A 192 -4.05 -13.35 -3.29
CA ALA A 192 -5.20 -13.15 -4.18
C ALA A 192 -6.14 -14.36 -4.25
N SER A 193 -5.76 -15.52 -3.72
CA SER A 193 -6.54 -16.78 -3.84
C SER A 193 -7.95 -16.73 -3.22
N TRP A 194 -8.21 -15.81 -2.28
CA TRP A 194 -9.54 -15.59 -1.72
C TRP A 194 -10.57 -15.15 -2.78
N ILE A 195 -10.13 -14.62 -3.92
CA ILE A 195 -10.98 -14.25 -5.07
C ILE A 195 -11.74 -15.48 -5.58
N TYR A 196 -11.09 -16.65 -5.60
CA TYR A 196 -11.71 -17.90 -6.01
C TYR A 196 -12.86 -18.32 -5.08
N GLY A 197 -12.81 -17.93 -3.79
CA GLY A 197 -13.92 -18.11 -2.86
C GLY A 197 -15.15 -17.27 -3.24
N ILE A 198 -14.92 -16.04 -3.70
CA ILE A 198 -15.99 -15.16 -4.21
C ILE A 198 -16.56 -15.74 -5.51
N ASP A 199 -15.71 -16.15 -6.44
CA ASP A 199 -16.13 -16.73 -7.71
C ASP A 199 -16.96 -18.02 -7.48
N ALA A 200 -16.53 -18.89 -6.58
CA ALA A 200 -17.29 -20.07 -6.20
C ALA A 200 -18.66 -19.70 -5.61
N ALA A 201 -18.73 -18.69 -4.73
CA ALA A 201 -19.98 -18.23 -4.15
C ALA A 201 -20.93 -17.61 -5.21
N LEU A 202 -20.40 -16.83 -6.15
CA LEU A 202 -21.17 -16.21 -7.22
C LEU A 202 -21.60 -17.21 -8.30
N SER A 203 -20.93 -18.36 -8.40
CA SER A 203 -21.33 -19.44 -9.33
C SER A 203 -22.68 -20.04 -8.98
N ALA A 204 -23.07 -20.08 -7.70
CA ALA A 204 -24.35 -20.63 -7.27
C ALA A 204 -25.59 -19.88 -7.82
N PRO A 205 -25.74 -18.55 -7.62
CA PRO A 205 -26.83 -17.80 -8.23
C PRO A 205 -26.76 -17.77 -9.76
N ALA A 206 -25.52 -17.75 -10.32
CA ALA A 206 -25.33 -17.78 -11.76
C ALA A 206 -25.81 -19.11 -12.39
N LEU A 207 -25.67 -20.25 -11.71
CA LEU A 207 -26.12 -21.55 -12.15
C LEU A 207 -27.64 -21.58 -12.26
N LEU A 208 -28.38 -21.00 -11.30
CA LEU A 208 -29.84 -20.91 -11.33
C LEU A 208 -30.37 -20.16 -12.57
N ALA A 209 -29.63 -19.11 -12.98
CA ALA A 209 -29.97 -18.41 -14.23
C ALA A 209 -29.59 -19.26 -15.46
N ALA A 210 -28.44 -19.94 -15.41
CA ALA A 210 -27.87 -20.71 -16.51
C ALA A 210 -28.78 -21.86 -16.92
N GLU A 211 -29.39 -22.58 -15.99
CA GLU A 211 -30.32 -23.69 -16.25
C GLU A 211 -31.52 -23.28 -17.13
N ASN A 212 -31.91 -22.01 -17.08
CA ASN A 212 -33.07 -21.50 -17.83
C ASN A 212 -32.67 -20.84 -19.17
N VAL A 213 -31.40 -20.65 -19.48
CA VAL A 213 -30.97 -19.91 -20.69
C VAL A 213 -31.40 -20.63 -21.98
N HIS A 214 -31.44 -21.95 -22.01
CA HIS A 214 -31.88 -22.72 -23.20
C HIS A 214 -33.35 -22.52 -23.50
N HIS A 215 -34.19 -22.40 -22.46
CA HIS A 215 -35.66 -22.25 -22.62
C HIS A 215 -36.05 -20.78 -22.80
N THR A 216 -35.30 -19.87 -22.15
CA THR A 216 -35.59 -18.45 -22.14
C THR A 216 -34.29 -17.68 -22.40
N PRO A 217 -34.03 -17.25 -23.65
CA PRO A 217 -32.80 -16.57 -24.01
C PRO A 217 -32.47 -15.35 -23.13
N LEU A 218 -33.49 -14.71 -22.59
CA LEU A 218 -33.36 -13.53 -21.72
C LEU A 218 -33.12 -13.89 -20.25
N ALA A 219 -33.07 -15.18 -19.86
CA ALA A 219 -32.88 -15.59 -18.46
C ALA A 219 -31.62 -15.05 -17.83
N ALA A 220 -30.55 -14.86 -18.62
CA ALA A 220 -29.30 -14.26 -18.14
C ALA A 220 -29.46 -12.80 -17.63
N PHE A 221 -30.48 -12.06 -18.12
CA PHE A 221 -30.79 -10.73 -17.59
C PHE A 221 -31.27 -10.73 -16.14
N ALA A 222 -31.68 -11.89 -15.59
CA ALA A 222 -31.98 -12.03 -14.17
C ALA A 222 -30.77 -11.70 -13.27
N MET A 223 -29.56 -11.74 -13.82
CA MET A 223 -28.31 -11.33 -13.11
C MET A 223 -28.08 -9.82 -13.09
N VAL A 224 -28.73 -9.04 -13.95
CA VAL A 224 -28.52 -7.58 -14.05
C VAL A 224 -28.89 -6.84 -12.76
N PRO A 225 -30.00 -7.13 -12.06
CA PRO A 225 -30.28 -6.49 -10.77
C PRO A 225 -29.20 -6.76 -9.72
N LEU A 226 -28.66 -7.98 -9.66
CA LEU A 226 -27.57 -8.33 -8.75
C LEU A 226 -26.29 -7.60 -9.14
N LEU A 227 -25.96 -7.51 -10.43
CA LEU A 227 -24.83 -6.71 -10.92
C LEU A 227 -25.01 -5.24 -10.57
N GLY A 228 -26.22 -4.69 -10.71
CA GLY A 228 -26.54 -3.32 -10.30
C GLY A 228 -26.31 -3.08 -8.81
N LEU A 229 -26.74 -4.00 -7.97
CA LEU A 229 -26.52 -3.94 -6.52
C LEU A 229 -25.01 -4.00 -6.20
N LEU A 230 -24.27 -4.91 -6.81
CA LEU A 230 -22.83 -5.03 -6.64
C LEU A 230 -22.10 -3.78 -7.12
N ALA A 231 -22.54 -3.17 -8.24
CA ALA A 231 -21.98 -1.90 -8.73
C ALA A 231 -22.20 -0.74 -7.75
N VAL A 232 -23.36 -0.65 -7.11
CA VAL A 232 -23.65 0.34 -6.08
C VAL A 232 -22.73 0.13 -4.88
N PHE A 233 -22.56 -1.09 -4.38
CA PHE A 233 -21.65 -1.38 -3.27
C PHE A 233 -20.19 -1.10 -3.62
N ALA A 234 -19.74 -1.48 -4.82
CA ALA A 234 -18.39 -1.18 -5.29
C ALA A 234 -18.14 0.34 -5.35
N GLY A 235 -19.11 1.08 -5.92
CA GLY A 235 -19.02 2.55 -5.98
C GLY A 235 -19.03 3.21 -4.62
N GLU A 236 -19.85 2.76 -3.68
CA GLU A 236 -19.88 3.27 -2.32
C GLU A 236 -18.57 2.99 -1.56
N ARG A 237 -18.05 1.75 -1.68
CA ARG A 237 -16.76 1.39 -1.10
C ARG A 237 -15.63 2.25 -1.64
N ARG A 238 -15.59 2.45 -2.96
CA ARG A 238 -14.59 3.30 -3.61
C ARG A 238 -14.65 4.73 -3.11
N ARG A 239 -15.83 5.34 -3.03
CA ARG A 239 -16.01 6.69 -2.49
C ARG A 239 -15.52 6.81 -1.04
N ARG A 240 -15.80 5.79 -0.20
CA ARG A 240 -15.30 5.78 1.18
C ARG A 240 -13.79 5.73 1.24
N LEU A 241 -13.15 4.89 0.42
CA LEU A 241 -11.69 4.81 0.34
C LEU A 241 -11.09 6.13 -0.15
N GLU A 242 -11.64 6.72 -1.22
CA GLU A 242 -11.19 8.02 -1.73
C GLU A 242 -11.33 9.12 -0.66
N SER A 243 -12.45 9.16 0.07
CA SER A 243 -12.66 10.14 1.16
C SER A 243 -11.70 9.91 2.33
N MET A 244 -11.37 8.66 2.69
CA MET A 244 -10.40 8.35 3.73
C MET A 244 -8.99 8.78 3.34
N LEU A 245 -8.57 8.52 2.09
CA LEU A 245 -7.26 8.93 1.56
C LEU A 245 -7.15 10.46 1.50
N GLU A 246 -8.19 11.15 1.05
CA GLU A 246 -8.24 12.61 1.02
C GLU A 246 -8.14 13.21 2.43
N LEU A 247 -8.89 12.66 3.38
CA LEU A 247 -8.86 13.09 4.77
C LEU A 247 -7.49 12.86 5.41
N SER A 248 -6.89 11.68 5.20
CA SER A 248 -5.54 11.35 5.68
C SER A 248 -4.50 12.30 5.12
N SER A 249 -4.57 12.58 3.80
CA SER A 249 -3.69 13.54 3.13
C SER A 249 -3.86 14.96 3.66
N ALA A 250 -5.11 15.38 3.95
CA ALA A 250 -5.39 16.69 4.52
C ALA A 250 -4.83 16.82 5.95
N TYR A 251 -4.99 15.81 6.80
CA TYR A 251 -4.40 15.80 8.14
C TYR A 251 -2.88 15.89 8.10
N ARG A 252 -2.24 15.07 7.26
CA ARG A 252 -0.78 15.08 7.07
C ARG A 252 -0.30 16.44 6.57
N GLY A 253 -0.97 17.01 5.56
CA GLY A 253 -0.64 18.34 5.03
C GLY A 253 -0.79 19.43 6.09
N THR A 254 -1.82 19.38 6.92
CA THR A 254 -2.02 20.34 8.03
C THR A 254 -0.93 20.20 9.09
N ALA A 255 -0.56 18.98 9.47
CA ALA A 255 0.50 18.73 10.44
C ALA A 255 1.87 19.24 9.93
N LEU A 256 2.17 19.04 8.63
CA LEU A 256 3.37 19.59 7.99
C LEU A 256 3.41 21.11 8.05
N VAL A 257 2.31 21.77 7.69
CA VAL A 257 2.24 23.25 7.76
C VAL A 257 2.41 23.75 9.19
N LEU A 258 1.82 23.07 10.18
CA LEU A 258 2.01 23.42 11.60
C LEU A 258 3.46 23.25 12.03
N GLY A 259 4.13 22.15 11.66
CA GLY A 259 5.55 21.93 11.89
C GLY A 259 6.40 23.04 11.29
N ASP A 260 6.20 23.35 9.99
CA ASP A 260 6.92 24.43 9.29
C ASP A 260 6.72 25.81 9.96
N VAL A 261 5.52 26.10 10.49
CA VAL A 261 5.23 27.38 11.20
C VAL A 261 5.98 27.46 12.54
N ILE A 262 6.05 26.36 13.27
CA ILE A 262 6.74 26.29 14.56
C ILE A 262 8.25 26.46 14.36
N GLU A 263 8.82 25.77 13.39
CA GLU A 263 10.24 25.89 13.05
C GLU A 263 10.63 27.29 12.57
N ALA A 264 9.76 27.95 11.79
CA ALA A 264 10.01 29.31 11.34
C ALA A 264 10.12 30.32 12.50
N ASP A 265 9.41 30.11 13.61
CA ASP A 265 9.51 30.92 14.82
C ASP A 265 10.78 30.61 15.64
N ASP A 266 11.34 29.40 15.52
CA ASP A 266 12.51 28.91 16.28
C ASP A 266 13.87 29.18 15.54
N GLY A 267 13.82 29.84 14.38
CA GLY A 267 15.00 30.14 13.55
C GLY A 267 15.58 28.93 12.81
N TYR A 268 14.86 27.82 12.77
CA TYR A 268 15.15 26.65 11.96
C TYR A 268 14.59 26.83 10.55
N THR A 269 15.22 26.19 9.58
CA THR A 269 14.64 26.08 8.23
C THR A 269 13.71 24.88 8.20
N GLY A 270 12.52 24.98 7.58
CA GLY A 270 11.52 23.90 7.48
C GLY A 270 12.00 22.58 6.83
N GLU A 271 13.30 22.40 6.71
CA GLU A 271 13.94 21.15 6.29
C GLU A 271 14.24 20.20 7.46
N HIS A 272 14.34 20.72 8.69
CA HIS A 272 14.67 19.90 9.87
C HIS A 272 13.54 18.91 10.18
N CYS A 273 12.32 19.37 10.34
CA CYS A 273 11.16 18.53 10.63
C CYS A 273 10.99 17.42 9.58
N LYS A 274 11.08 17.77 8.30
CA LYS A 274 10.99 16.80 7.20
C LYS A 274 12.07 15.73 7.27
N SER A 275 13.29 16.13 7.62
CA SER A 275 14.42 15.20 7.74
C SER A 275 14.28 14.28 8.95
N VAL A 276 13.81 14.81 10.10
CA VAL A 276 13.53 14.00 11.30
C VAL A 276 12.43 13.00 11.00
N VAL A 277 11.33 13.41 10.35
CA VAL A 277 10.23 12.53 9.97
C VAL A 277 10.70 11.43 9.02
N ALA A 278 11.43 11.78 7.96
CA ALA A 278 11.93 10.79 7.00
C ALA A 278 12.79 9.73 7.71
N LEU A 279 13.72 10.17 8.54
CA LEU A 279 14.63 9.30 9.27
C LEU A 279 13.90 8.42 10.31
N THR A 280 12.90 8.97 11.04
CA THR A 280 12.10 8.20 12.00
C THR A 280 11.29 7.11 11.33
N VAL A 281 10.70 7.40 10.17
CA VAL A 281 9.93 6.40 9.40
C VAL A 281 10.85 5.29 8.90
N GLU A 282 12.03 5.63 8.34
CA GLU A 282 13.00 4.66 7.84
C GLU A 282 13.53 3.73 8.94
N VAL A 283 13.85 4.28 10.12
CA VAL A 283 14.25 3.48 11.29
C VAL A 283 13.10 2.58 11.76
N ALA A 284 11.87 3.07 11.77
CA ALA A 284 10.71 2.30 12.19
C ALA A 284 10.37 1.17 11.22
N GLU A 285 10.52 1.39 9.91
CA GLU A 285 10.38 0.34 8.88
C GLU A 285 11.46 -0.73 9.03
N HIS A 286 12.71 -0.32 9.28
CA HIS A 286 13.82 -1.24 9.55
C HIS A 286 13.55 -2.13 10.78
N LEU A 287 12.91 -1.58 11.80
CA LEU A 287 12.51 -2.30 13.02
C LEU A 287 11.23 -3.15 12.82
N GLY A 288 10.52 -3.01 11.71
CA GLY A 288 9.29 -3.75 11.40
C GLY A 288 8.08 -3.32 12.24
N LEU A 289 7.94 -2.04 12.55
CA LEU A 289 6.79 -1.51 13.27
C LEU A 289 5.50 -1.72 12.50
N SER A 290 4.38 -1.89 13.22
CA SER A 290 3.06 -1.99 12.60
C SER A 290 2.65 -0.68 11.92
N ALA A 291 1.73 -0.75 10.97
CA ALA A 291 1.21 0.43 10.26
C ALA A 291 0.61 1.49 11.20
N GLU A 292 -0.03 1.05 12.29
CA GLU A 292 -0.57 1.95 13.32
C GLU A 292 0.55 2.68 14.05
N GLN A 293 1.60 1.98 14.45
CA GLN A 293 2.76 2.56 15.09
C GLN A 293 3.50 3.51 14.16
N LEU A 294 3.70 3.14 12.87
CA LEU A 294 4.29 4.01 11.86
C LEU A 294 3.51 5.31 11.68
N ARG A 295 2.18 5.23 11.57
CA ARG A 295 1.31 6.41 11.49
C ARG A 295 1.46 7.31 12.73
N ASN A 296 1.35 6.74 13.93
CA ASN A 296 1.44 7.49 15.17
C ASN A 296 2.82 8.14 15.32
N LEU A 297 3.88 7.41 14.96
CA LEU A 297 5.26 7.91 14.95
C LEU A 297 5.46 9.06 13.96
N GLU A 298 4.95 8.93 12.74
CA GLU A 298 5.05 9.99 11.72
C GLU A 298 4.40 11.28 12.21
N PHE A 299 3.16 11.21 12.72
CA PHE A 299 2.48 12.39 13.27
C PHE A 299 3.16 12.93 14.52
N ALA A 300 3.70 12.06 15.37
CA ALA A 300 4.46 12.49 16.54
C ALA A 300 5.75 13.20 16.15
N ALA A 301 6.48 12.70 15.17
CA ALA A 301 7.68 13.35 14.64
C ALA A 301 7.39 14.70 13.98
N LEU A 302 6.24 14.82 13.26
CA LEU A 302 5.78 16.10 12.69
C LEU A 302 5.43 17.15 13.76
N LEU A 303 4.91 16.70 14.90
CA LEU A 303 4.29 17.56 15.91
C LEU A 303 5.02 17.54 17.25
N HIS A 304 6.25 16.94 17.32
CA HIS A 304 6.96 16.77 18.61
C HIS A 304 7.16 18.09 19.35
N ASP A 305 7.38 19.13 18.61
CA ASP A 305 7.62 20.48 19.12
C ASP A 305 6.37 21.39 19.12
N VAL A 306 5.16 20.89 18.81
CA VAL A 306 3.95 21.71 18.69
C VAL A 306 3.66 22.55 19.92
N GLY A 307 4.03 22.06 21.08
CA GLY A 307 3.84 22.77 22.36
C GLY A 307 4.69 24.03 22.53
N LYS A 308 5.72 24.24 21.71
CA LYS A 308 6.52 25.47 21.71
C LYS A 308 5.68 26.72 21.42
N ILE A 309 4.54 26.57 20.73
CA ILE A 309 3.57 27.65 20.53
C ILE A 309 3.11 28.27 21.86
N ALA A 310 3.08 27.49 22.94
CA ALA A 310 2.65 27.97 24.25
C ALA A 310 3.79 28.64 25.06
N ILE A 311 5.02 28.57 24.59
CA ILE A 311 6.18 29.13 25.28
C ILE A 311 6.35 30.61 24.87
N PRO A 312 6.64 31.53 25.83
CA PRO A 312 6.88 32.91 25.52
C PRO A 312 8.05 33.11 24.54
N LYS A 313 7.83 33.92 23.49
CA LYS A 313 8.83 34.15 22.44
C LYS A 313 10.14 34.77 22.95
N GLU A 314 10.06 35.53 24.04
CA GLU A 314 11.21 36.12 24.71
C GLU A 314 12.15 35.07 25.30
N ILE A 315 11.61 33.88 25.64
CA ILE A 315 12.39 32.76 26.17
C ILE A 315 12.94 31.90 25.03
N ILE A 316 12.11 31.51 24.06
CA ILE A 316 12.56 30.70 22.92
C ILE A 316 13.63 31.39 22.10
N ASN A 317 13.42 32.68 21.79
CA ASN A 317 14.31 33.46 20.93
C ASN A 317 15.40 34.20 21.72
N LYS A 318 15.66 33.84 22.99
CA LYS A 318 16.64 34.50 23.81
C LYS A 318 18.05 34.33 23.26
N PRO A 319 18.78 35.43 22.91
CA PRO A 319 20.15 35.34 22.48
C PRO A 319 21.07 35.03 23.68
N GLY A 320 21.30 33.77 23.97
CA GLY A 320 22.17 33.35 25.06
C GLY A 320 21.65 32.14 25.85
N LYS A 321 22.29 31.81 26.97
CA LYS A 321 21.90 30.69 27.81
C LYS A 321 20.61 31.00 28.58
N LEU A 322 19.69 30.06 28.64
CA LEU A 322 18.52 30.12 29.50
C LEU A 322 18.90 29.97 30.95
N ASP A 323 18.24 30.74 31.82
CA ASP A 323 18.37 30.52 33.25
C ASP A 323 17.55 29.26 33.68
N PRO A 324 17.72 28.76 34.93
CA PRO A 324 17.02 27.57 35.40
C PRO A 324 15.49 27.67 35.37
N HIS A 325 14.92 28.86 35.58
CA HIS A 325 13.49 29.10 35.52
C HIS A 325 12.98 29.09 34.06
N GLU A 326 13.67 29.79 33.18
CA GLU A 326 13.37 29.80 31.74
C GLU A 326 13.46 28.40 31.15
N TRP A 327 14.47 27.61 31.55
CA TRP A 327 14.63 26.22 31.15
C TRP A 327 13.43 25.37 31.57
N THR A 328 12.94 25.54 32.82
CA THR A 328 11.73 24.85 33.31
C THR A 328 10.50 25.21 32.47
N VAL A 329 10.38 26.47 32.04
CA VAL A 329 9.29 26.91 31.17
C VAL A 329 9.40 26.24 29.80
N VAL A 330 10.60 26.17 29.18
CA VAL A 330 10.78 25.49 27.89
C VAL A 330 10.39 24.01 27.99
N GLN A 331 10.78 23.32 29.05
CA GLN A 331 10.43 21.90 29.25
C GLN A 331 8.92 21.64 29.23
N THR A 332 8.08 22.63 29.55
CA THR A 332 6.62 22.48 29.52
C THR A 332 6.05 22.25 28.11
N HIS A 333 6.83 22.53 27.02
CA HIS A 333 6.31 22.32 25.66
C HIS A 333 5.85 20.88 25.42
N THR A 334 6.49 19.88 26.03
CA THR A 334 6.08 18.48 25.93
C THR A 334 4.67 18.25 26.48
N ILE A 335 4.38 18.87 27.63
CA ILE A 335 3.07 18.80 28.30
C ILE A 335 2.02 19.58 27.50
N GLU A 336 2.36 20.79 27.06
CA GLU A 336 1.45 21.64 26.27
C GLU A 336 1.16 21.00 24.90
N GLY A 337 2.16 20.39 24.28
CA GLY A 337 1.99 19.62 23.02
C GLY A 337 0.99 18.49 23.20
N GLN A 338 1.14 17.65 24.23
CA GLN A 338 0.14 16.62 24.54
C GLN A 338 -1.25 17.21 24.74
N LYS A 339 -1.40 18.26 25.54
CA LYS A 339 -2.71 18.90 25.79
C LYS A 339 -3.36 19.41 24.51
N MET A 340 -2.59 19.93 23.56
CA MET A 340 -3.10 20.37 22.27
C MET A 340 -3.63 19.19 21.45
N LEU A 341 -2.87 18.09 21.38
CA LEU A 341 -3.24 16.89 20.64
C LEU A 341 -4.42 16.15 21.26
N ASP A 342 -4.50 16.12 22.59
CA ASP A 342 -5.63 15.53 23.33
C ASP A 342 -6.96 16.21 22.97
N ARG A 343 -6.97 17.52 22.69
CA ARG A 343 -8.16 18.26 22.27
C ARG A 343 -8.65 17.86 20.88
N VAL A 344 -7.75 17.44 20.01
CA VAL A 344 -8.11 16.91 18.68
C VAL A 344 -8.83 15.56 18.84
N GLY A 345 -8.39 14.73 19.79
CA GLY A 345 -9.01 13.44 20.09
C GLY A 345 -8.63 12.34 19.09
N GLY A 346 -9.35 11.21 19.17
CA GLY A 346 -9.05 10.05 18.32
C GLY A 346 -7.61 9.54 18.52
N PHE A 347 -6.93 9.15 17.44
CA PHE A 347 -5.55 8.66 17.48
C PHE A 347 -4.53 9.72 17.93
N MET A 348 -4.86 11.01 17.82
CA MET A 348 -3.99 12.11 18.27
C MET A 348 -3.71 12.10 19.76
N ARG A 349 -4.51 11.39 20.58
CA ARG A 349 -4.19 11.18 22.01
C ARG A 349 -2.96 10.29 22.19
N GLU A 350 -2.85 9.24 21.38
CA GLU A 350 -1.66 8.37 21.38
C GLU A 350 -0.44 9.14 20.89
N VAL A 351 -0.59 9.91 19.81
CA VAL A 351 0.43 10.84 19.34
C VAL A 351 0.85 11.82 20.44
N GLY A 352 -0.11 12.37 21.18
CA GLY A 352 0.16 13.27 22.30
C GLY A 352 0.99 12.63 23.42
N MET A 353 0.78 11.36 23.73
CA MET A 353 1.61 10.63 24.70
C MET A 353 3.06 10.47 24.20
N ILE A 354 3.25 10.19 22.92
CA ILE A 354 4.58 10.11 22.31
C ILE A 354 5.27 11.48 22.37
N VAL A 355 4.55 12.55 21.97
CA VAL A 355 5.04 13.93 22.03
C VAL A 355 5.40 14.35 23.46
N ARG A 356 4.61 13.94 24.48
CA ARG A 356 4.96 14.19 25.88
C ARG A 356 6.33 13.61 26.24
N SER A 357 6.66 12.41 25.73
CA SER A 357 7.79 11.61 26.20
C SER A 357 9.04 11.71 25.34
N HIS A 358 9.06 12.53 24.28
CA HIS A 358 10.18 12.55 23.33
C HIS A 358 11.49 13.12 23.90
N HIS A 359 11.44 13.81 25.04
CA HIS A 359 12.59 14.27 25.81
C HIS A 359 12.91 13.46 27.07
N GLU A 360 12.22 12.33 27.24
CA GLU A 360 12.62 11.36 28.25
C GLU A 360 13.97 10.73 27.85
N ARG A 361 14.75 10.35 28.87
CA ARG A 361 16.07 9.78 28.69
C ARG A 361 16.10 8.33 29.15
N TRP A 362 16.87 7.51 28.46
CA TRP A 362 17.01 6.11 28.83
C TRP A 362 17.40 5.88 30.29
N ASP A 363 18.24 6.76 30.87
CA ASP A 363 18.69 6.73 32.26
C ASP A 363 17.70 7.32 33.28
N GLY A 364 16.52 7.80 32.84
CA GLY A 364 15.50 8.43 33.69
C GLY A 364 15.83 9.87 34.10
N GLY A 365 16.89 10.47 33.55
CA GLY A 365 17.24 11.88 33.79
C GLY A 365 16.53 12.85 32.83
N GLY A 366 15.49 12.40 32.11
CA GLY A 366 14.70 13.19 31.17
C GLY A 366 13.54 13.94 31.79
N TYR A 367 12.67 14.46 30.97
CA TYR A 367 11.46 15.18 31.36
C TYR A 367 10.30 14.90 30.41
N PRO A 368 9.02 15.09 30.79
CA PRO A 368 8.55 15.71 32.03
C PRO A 368 8.32 14.72 33.19
N ASP A 369 8.24 13.40 32.90
CA ASP A 369 7.83 12.40 33.89
C ASP A 369 8.99 11.62 34.51
N GLY A 370 10.21 11.71 33.95
CA GLY A 370 11.39 10.98 34.40
C GLY A 370 11.29 9.48 34.13
N LEU A 371 10.66 9.10 33.04
CA LEU A 371 10.55 7.71 32.61
C LEU A 371 11.94 7.16 32.22
N ALA A 372 12.17 5.86 32.47
CA ALA A 372 13.45 5.22 32.19
C ALA A 372 13.31 3.95 31.36
N GLY A 373 14.28 3.67 30.52
CA GLY A 373 14.36 2.43 29.76
C GLY A 373 13.12 2.18 28.90
N GLN A 374 12.53 0.99 29.07
CA GLN A 374 11.36 0.56 28.28
C GLN A 374 10.03 1.16 28.74
N ASP A 375 9.98 1.88 29.85
CA ASP A 375 8.80 2.62 30.27
C ASP A 375 8.54 3.83 29.37
N ILE A 376 9.54 4.30 28.65
CA ILE A 376 9.42 5.33 27.62
C ILE A 376 8.77 4.69 26.36
N PRO A 377 7.71 5.26 25.78
CA PRO A 377 7.14 4.77 24.53
C PRO A 377 8.20 4.55 23.44
N LEU A 378 8.11 3.45 22.71
CA LEU A 378 9.10 3.10 21.68
C LEU A 378 9.25 4.21 20.64
N GLU A 379 8.13 4.75 20.20
CA GLU A 379 8.06 5.81 19.20
C GLU A 379 8.76 7.09 19.70
N ALA A 380 8.60 7.43 20.97
CA ALA A 380 9.28 8.58 21.57
C ALA A 380 10.81 8.38 21.64
N ARG A 381 11.27 7.16 21.95
CA ARG A 381 12.70 6.80 21.92
C ARG A 381 13.28 6.89 20.51
N ILE A 382 12.52 6.50 19.47
CA ILE A 382 12.93 6.62 18.07
C ILE A 382 13.06 8.08 17.69
N ILE A 383 12.08 8.94 18.00
CA ILE A 383 12.12 10.37 17.74
C ILE A 383 13.35 10.99 18.42
N SER A 384 13.60 10.69 19.70
CA SER A 384 14.74 11.23 20.46
C SER A 384 16.09 10.90 19.81
N CYS A 385 16.26 9.66 19.29
CA CYS A 385 17.47 9.26 18.57
C CYS A 385 17.61 10.00 17.25
N CYS A 386 16.56 10.05 16.44
CA CYS A 386 16.56 10.66 15.11
C CYS A 386 16.71 12.18 15.18
N ASP A 387 16.05 12.85 16.13
CA ASP A 387 16.19 14.28 16.35
C ASP A 387 17.62 14.62 16.80
N THR A 388 18.19 13.89 17.76
CA THR A 388 19.58 14.05 18.19
C THR A 388 20.56 13.92 17.02
N TRP A 389 20.39 12.91 16.16
CA TRP A 389 21.21 12.73 14.96
C TRP A 389 21.06 13.88 13.99
N ASN A 390 19.82 14.23 13.65
CA ASN A 390 19.53 15.33 12.72
C ASN A 390 20.10 16.66 13.24
N ALA A 391 19.92 16.93 14.53
CA ALA A 391 20.48 18.11 15.19
C ALA A 391 22.01 18.20 15.07
N MET A 392 22.73 17.09 15.10
CA MET A 392 24.18 17.05 14.90
C MET A 392 24.58 17.23 13.43
N ARG A 393 23.78 16.72 12.49
CA ARG A 393 24.08 16.68 11.06
C ARG A 393 23.58 17.88 10.26
N THR A 394 22.88 18.83 10.90
CA THR A 394 22.33 20.03 10.26
C THR A 394 23.08 21.28 10.71
N ASP A 395 23.33 22.23 9.79
CA ASP A 395 23.87 23.57 10.10
C ASP A 395 22.87 24.34 10.98
N ARG A 396 23.34 24.92 12.05
CA ARG A 396 22.59 25.83 12.93
C ARG A 396 23.19 27.25 12.88
N PRO A 397 22.43 28.30 13.21
CA PRO A 397 22.92 29.68 13.13
C PRO A 397 24.26 29.93 13.84
N TYR A 398 24.52 29.13 14.87
CA TYR A 398 25.73 29.26 15.71
C TYR A 398 26.69 28.07 15.60
N ARG A 399 26.41 27.04 14.76
CA ARG A 399 27.26 25.85 14.63
C ARG A 399 27.08 25.18 13.28
N LYS A 400 28.19 24.78 12.67
CA LYS A 400 28.19 23.93 11.47
C LYS A 400 27.82 22.47 11.81
N ALA A 401 27.24 21.76 10.82
CA ALA A 401 27.00 20.32 10.90
C ALA A 401 28.31 19.57 11.25
N LEU A 402 28.21 18.58 12.11
CA LEU A 402 29.32 17.69 12.44
C LEU A 402 29.62 16.76 11.27
N ALA A 403 30.88 16.34 11.12
CA ALA A 403 31.26 15.24 10.23
C ALA A 403 30.53 13.93 10.69
N TYR A 404 30.35 13.02 9.75
CA TYR A 404 29.62 11.76 10.03
C TYR A 404 30.25 11.00 11.20
N GLU A 405 31.56 10.81 11.17
CA GLU A 405 32.31 10.03 12.16
C GLU A 405 32.24 10.65 13.56
N VAL A 406 32.19 11.99 13.63
CA VAL A 406 32.07 12.72 14.90
C VAL A 406 30.64 12.56 15.45
N ALA A 407 29.61 12.68 14.60
CA ALA A 407 28.22 12.50 14.99
C ALA A 407 27.94 11.04 15.42
N GLU A 408 28.51 10.07 14.73
CA GLU A 408 28.44 8.65 15.12
C GLU A 408 29.09 8.40 16.49
N ALA A 409 30.29 8.96 16.73
CA ALA A 409 30.96 8.78 18.01
C ALA A 409 30.17 9.41 19.17
N GLU A 410 29.58 10.57 18.98
CA GLU A 410 28.70 11.22 19.97
C GLU A 410 27.43 10.43 20.23
N LEU A 411 26.80 9.90 19.19
CA LEU A 411 25.59 9.07 19.32
C LEU A 411 25.90 7.80 20.12
N ARG A 412 27.01 7.14 19.84
CA ARG A 412 27.50 5.97 20.60
C ARG A 412 27.83 6.32 22.06
N ALA A 413 28.38 7.47 22.32
CA ALA A 413 28.67 7.94 23.69
C ALA A 413 27.39 8.23 24.49
N ALA A 414 26.29 8.64 23.84
CA ALA A 414 24.99 8.86 24.45
C ALA A 414 24.19 7.56 24.67
N SER A 415 24.60 6.45 24.06
CA SER A 415 23.95 5.13 24.18
C SER A 415 23.97 4.63 25.63
N GLY A 416 22.83 4.14 26.09
CA GLY A 416 22.67 3.61 27.47
C GLY A 416 22.51 4.68 28.55
N THR A 417 22.64 5.95 28.19
CA THR A 417 22.40 7.10 29.08
C THR A 417 21.26 7.96 28.59
N GLN A 418 21.48 8.80 27.61
CA GLN A 418 20.42 9.59 27.00
C GLN A 418 19.55 8.75 26.08
N LEU A 419 20.13 7.88 25.25
CA LEU A 419 19.50 7.19 24.16
C LEU A 419 19.42 5.66 24.38
N ASP A 420 18.39 5.04 23.81
CA ASP A 420 18.22 3.59 23.82
C ASP A 420 19.33 2.91 23.00
N PRO A 421 20.11 1.97 23.61
CA PRO A 421 21.20 1.30 22.91
C PRO A 421 20.77 0.52 21.67
N GLY A 422 19.57 -0.10 21.68
CA GLY A 422 19.04 -0.85 20.56
C GLY A 422 18.71 0.07 19.38
N LEU A 423 18.12 1.23 19.68
CA LEU A 423 17.72 2.21 18.67
C LEU A 423 18.92 2.97 18.10
N VAL A 424 19.96 3.23 18.91
CA VAL A 424 21.22 3.77 18.40
C VAL A 424 21.85 2.86 17.34
N ASN A 425 21.86 1.53 17.58
CA ASN A 425 22.36 0.58 16.59
C ASN A 425 21.50 0.55 15.33
N ALA A 426 20.18 0.48 15.46
CA ALA A 426 19.25 0.48 14.32
C ALA A 426 19.38 1.76 13.48
N LEU A 427 19.47 2.93 14.12
CA LEU A 427 19.68 4.20 13.43
C LEU A 427 21.01 4.20 12.67
N LEU A 428 22.09 3.72 13.28
CA LEU A 428 23.40 3.67 12.62
C LEU A 428 23.43 2.70 11.44
N GLU A 429 22.68 1.60 11.50
CA GLU A 429 22.51 0.69 10.35
C GLU A 429 21.82 1.39 9.18
N VAL A 430 20.78 2.16 9.45
CA VAL A 430 20.04 2.93 8.43
C VAL A 430 20.95 4.00 7.80
N VAL A 431 21.56 4.86 8.62
CA VAL A 431 22.35 5.98 8.10
C VAL A 431 23.71 5.57 7.54
N SER A 432 24.19 4.36 7.82
CA SER A 432 25.46 3.86 7.25
C SER A 432 25.42 3.70 5.73
N ALA A 433 24.23 3.50 5.16
CA ALA A 433 24.04 3.46 3.71
C ALA A 433 24.31 4.82 3.04
N GLU A 434 24.21 5.93 3.79
CA GLU A 434 24.49 7.28 3.34
C GLU A 434 25.92 7.76 3.68
N ALA A 435 26.73 6.91 4.35
CA ALA A 435 28.09 7.26 4.71
C ALA A 435 28.92 7.55 3.44
N PRO A 436 29.66 8.68 3.38
CA PRO A 436 30.58 8.90 2.27
C PRO A 436 31.59 7.75 2.20
N GLU A 437 31.92 7.29 0.99
CA GLU A 437 32.99 6.28 0.82
C GLU A 437 34.22 6.71 1.60
N PRO A 438 34.86 5.82 2.39
CA PRO A 438 36.03 6.16 3.17
C PRO A 438 37.11 6.72 2.26
N GLN A 439 37.35 8.01 2.35
CA GLN A 439 38.51 8.63 1.66
C GLN A 439 39.77 8.01 2.25
N PRO A 440 40.72 7.58 1.44
CA PRO A 440 42.00 7.07 1.96
C PRO A 440 42.66 8.14 2.85
N VAL A 441 42.79 7.82 4.13
CA VAL A 441 43.40 8.68 5.13
C VAL A 441 44.82 8.99 4.66
N SER A 442 45.12 10.26 4.35
CA SER A 442 46.49 10.65 4.07
C SER A 442 47.35 10.42 5.32
N PRO A 443 48.58 9.86 5.20
CA PRO A 443 49.39 9.45 6.34
C PRO A 443 49.76 10.58 7.33
N ASP A 444 49.55 11.84 6.98
CA ASP A 444 49.94 13.01 7.75
C ASP A 444 48.93 13.50 8.82
N ALA A 445 47.73 12.86 8.91
CA ALA A 445 46.69 13.26 9.86
C ALA A 445 46.69 12.46 11.20
N ALA A 446 47.63 11.54 11.39
CA ALA A 446 47.71 10.71 12.60
C ALA A 446 48.49 11.41 13.71
N GLY A 447 47.95 12.43 14.36
CA GLY A 447 48.69 13.09 15.43
C GLY A 447 48.00 14.05 16.37
N ALA A 448 46.72 14.40 16.15
CA ALA A 448 46.00 15.25 17.09
C ALA A 448 44.86 14.49 17.77
N PRO A 449 44.83 14.43 19.13
CA PRO A 449 43.62 13.90 19.80
C PRO A 449 42.46 14.84 19.49
N PRO A 450 41.21 14.27 19.29
CA PRO A 450 40.07 15.11 19.04
C PRO A 450 39.86 16.10 20.20
N PRO A 451 39.45 17.33 19.93
CA PRO A 451 39.16 18.28 20.98
C PRO A 451 38.08 17.71 21.89
N ARG A 452 38.35 17.57 23.17
CA ARG A 452 37.34 17.26 24.18
C ARG A 452 36.35 18.42 24.20
N LEU A 453 35.21 18.21 23.58
CA LEU A 453 34.09 19.14 23.71
C LEU A 453 33.49 18.94 25.11
N GLU A 454 33.87 19.85 26.04
CA GLU A 454 33.30 19.90 27.41
C GLU A 454 31.86 20.42 27.42
N TYR A 455 31.02 19.97 26.51
CA TYR A 455 29.58 20.31 26.55
C TYR A 455 28.78 19.10 26.18
N GLY A 456 28.13 18.53 27.22
CA GLY A 456 27.07 17.56 26.99
C GLY A 456 26.00 18.16 26.08
N PHE A 457 25.90 17.67 24.86
CA PHE A 457 24.93 18.05 23.84
C PHE A 457 23.49 17.95 24.32
N ALA A 458 23.23 17.17 25.37
CA ALA A 458 21.94 16.97 26.02
C ALA A 458 21.27 18.20 26.63
N ARG A 459 21.97 19.34 26.70
CA ARG A 459 21.41 20.60 27.27
C ARG A 459 21.06 21.65 26.22
N GLN A 460 21.21 21.39 24.95
CA GLN A 460 21.01 22.36 23.86
C GLN A 460 20.25 21.78 22.64
N ALA A 461 19.66 20.59 22.75
CA ALA A 461 18.79 20.04 21.70
C ALA A 461 17.31 20.39 22.02
N CYS A 462 17.05 21.65 22.28
CA CYS A 462 15.73 22.28 22.26
C CYS A 462 15.86 23.57 21.48
#